data_d447a6b292d849f743cba45613224c00
#
_entry.id   d447a6b292d849f743cba45613224c00
#
_cell.length_a   1.000
_cell.length_b   1.000
_cell.length_c   1.000
_cell.angle_alpha   90.00
_cell.angle_beta   90.00
_cell.angle_gamma   90.00
#
_symmetry.space_group_name_H-M   'P 1'
#
loop_
_entity.id
_entity.type
_entity.pdbx_description
1 polymer ?
#
loop_
_entity_poly.entity_id
_entity_poly.type
_entity_poly.pdbx_seq_one_letter_code
_entity_poly.pdbx_strand_id
1 'polypeptide(L)'
;KHVLLLDSDDAYLPDSVSLLVETAERNKAQMVSFNFETLFPDGSIGERPVEYSFPDVKTSTGHECVEYIYAEHIGYFSWAFMYDRQFLVDLHILYPQGFALLEDALFLNKILRQCSRVAYVSKPCYRYRITEGSLSKRTSLATVDSAFKSLSEIQRIAHSEGSSIRFDAHIVRLYLYIYT
;
A
#
# COMPACT_ATOMS: atom_id res chain seq x y z
N LYS A 1 -15.69 12.10 5.43
CA LYS A 1 -16.17 11.15 4.44
C LYS A 1 -15.04 10.19 4.00
N HIS A 2 -13.80 10.67 3.90
CA HIS A 2 -12.64 9.88 3.50
C HIS A 2 -11.58 9.88 4.60
N VAL A 3 -10.68 8.89 4.56
CA VAL A 3 -9.52 8.73 5.45
C VAL A 3 -8.26 8.72 4.60
N LEU A 4 -7.27 9.45 5.03
CA LEU A 4 -5.91 9.47 4.51
C LEU A 4 -4.96 9.18 5.68
N LEU A 5 -3.94 8.38 5.44
CA LEU A 5 -2.88 8.09 6.40
C LEU A 5 -1.68 8.99 6.09
N LEU A 6 -1.05 9.53 7.11
CA LEU A 6 0.10 10.43 6.98
C LEU A 6 1.14 10.05 8.03
N ASP A 7 2.32 9.68 7.57
CA ASP A 7 3.46 9.47 8.44
C ASP A 7 4.02 10.81 8.92
N SER A 8 4.58 10.83 10.12
CA SER A 8 4.92 12.09 10.82
C SER A 8 6.04 12.89 10.16
N ASP A 9 6.84 12.28 9.30
CA ASP A 9 7.97 12.86 8.57
C ASP A 9 7.65 13.16 7.09
N ASP A 10 6.45 12.84 6.63
CA ASP A 10 6.01 12.96 5.26
C ASP A 10 5.06 14.16 5.03
N ALA A 11 4.61 14.35 3.79
CA ALA A 11 3.66 15.41 3.43
C ALA A 11 2.79 15.05 2.23
N TYR A 12 1.54 15.51 2.24
CA TYR A 12 0.73 15.57 1.01
C TYR A 12 1.17 16.76 0.15
N LEU A 13 1.22 16.55 -1.17
CA LEU A 13 1.50 17.62 -2.12
C LEU A 13 0.28 18.58 -2.24
N PRO A 14 0.50 19.83 -2.64
CA PRO A 14 -0.59 20.78 -2.87
C PRO A 14 -1.67 20.21 -3.80
N ASP A 15 -2.92 20.54 -3.51
CA ASP A 15 -4.12 20.12 -4.26
C ASP A 15 -4.40 18.60 -4.30
N SER A 16 -3.53 17.78 -3.72
CA SER A 16 -3.65 16.32 -3.74
C SER A 16 -4.95 15.85 -3.09
N VAL A 17 -5.30 16.39 -1.93
CA VAL A 17 -6.52 15.98 -1.22
C VAL A 17 -7.77 16.25 -2.06
N SER A 18 -7.85 17.42 -2.69
CA SER A 18 -8.96 17.77 -3.59
C SER A 18 -9.06 16.83 -4.79
N LEU A 19 -7.92 16.56 -5.44
CA LEU A 19 -7.83 15.63 -6.57
C LEU A 19 -8.29 14.21 -6.20
N LEU A 20 -7.85 13.71 -5.05
CA LEU A 20 -8.20 12.37 -4.57
C LEU A 20 -9.70 12.28 -4.25
N VAL A 21 -10.27 13.29 -3.60
CA VAL A 21 -11.71 13.34 -3.29
C VAL A 21 -12.53 13.39 -4.57
N GLU A 22 -12.19 14.27 -5.52
CA GLU A 22 -12.87 14.34 -6.82
C GLU A 22 -12.79 13.00 -7.58
N THR A 23 -11.62 12.34 -7.53
CA THR A 23 -11.42 11.04 -8.19
C THR A 23 -12.29 9.97 -7.55
N ALA A 24 -12.37 9.91 -6.22
CA ALA A 24 -13.22 8.96 -5.51
C ALA A 24 -14.70 9.18 -5.85
N GLU A 25 -15.17 10.42 -5.82
CA GLU A 25 -16.58 10.75 -6.06
C GLU A 25 -16.99 10.51 -7.52
N ARG A 26 -16.17 10.95 -8.47
CA ARG A 26 -16.41 10.75 -9.90
C ARG A 26 -16.51 9.27 -10.28
N ASN A 27 -15.66 8.44 -9.68
CA ASN A 27 -15.60 7.01 -9.99
C ASN A 27 -16.43 6.16 -9.02
N LYS A 28 -17.07 6.74 -8.01
CA LYS A 28 -17.78 6.02 -6.92
C LYS A 28 -16.87 4.94 -6.32
N ALA A 29 -15.60 5.30 -6.09
CA ALA A 29 -14.57 4.39 -5.62
C ALA A 29 -14.54 4.34 -4.09
N GLN A 30 -14.38 3.14 -3.53
CA GLN A 30 -14.20 2.90 -2.10
C GLN A 30 -12.75 3.18 -1.68
N MET A 31 -11.82 3.04 -2.62
CA MET A 31 -10.41 3.35 -2.42
C MET A 31 -9.84 4.10 -3.63
N VAL A 32 -8.87 4.96 -3.38
CA VAL A 32 -8.10 5.63 -4.46
C VAL A 32 -6.63 5.36 -4.19
N SER A 33 -5.97 4.63 -5.09
CA SER A 33 -4.52 4.47 -5.09
C SER A 33 -3.86 5.63 -5.82
N PHE A 34 -2.77 6.16 -5.30
CA PHE A 34 -2.07 7.29 -5.88
C PHE A 34 -0.56 7.14 -5.84
N ASN A 35 0.09 7.89 -6.70
CA ASN A 35 1.54 7.94 -6.81
C ASN A 35 2.16 8.90 -5.80
N PHE A 36 3.48 8.79 -5.58
CA PHE A 36 4.25 9.64 -4.68
C PHE A 36 5.62 9.99 -5.27
N GLU A 37 6.26 11.00 -4.73
CA GLU A 37 7.64 11.35 -4.96
C GLU A 37 8.48 11.12 -3.71
N THR A 38 9.79 10.96 -3.86
CA THR A 38 10.72 10.74 -2.75
C THR A 38 11.57 11.97 -2.52
N LEU A 39 11.62 12.44 -1.26
CA LEU A 39 12.55 13.48 -0.82
C LEU A 39 13.77 12.82 -0.18
N PHE A 40 14.92 12.99 -0.81
CA PHE A 40 16.20 12.45 -0.34
C PHE A 40 16.84 13.35 0.73
N PRO A 41 17.79 12.83 1.54
CA PRO A 41 18.45 13.60 2.61
C PRO A 41 19.21 14.84 2.12
N ASP A 42 19.67 14.84 0.88
CA ASP A 42 20.33 15.98 0.24
C ASP A 42 19.36 17.08 -0.25
N GLY A 43 18.06 16.89 -0.02
CA GLY A 43 16.99 17.77 -0.47
C GLY A 43 16.55 17.59 -1.91
N SER A 44 17.16 16.67 -2.66
CA SER A 44 16.72 16.33 -4.01
C SER A 44 15.37 15.59 -3.96
N ILE A 45 14.57 15.79 -5.02
CA ILE A 45 13.33 15.07 -5.22
C ILE A 45 13.53 14.14 -6.39
N GLY A 46 13.23 12.86 -6.20
CA GLY A 46 13.28 11.84 -7.21
C GLY A 46 11.96 11.10 -7.35
N GLU A 47 11.79 10.51 -8.48
CA GLU A 47 10.83 9.44 -8.62
C GLU A 47 11.30 8.26 -7.76
N ARG A 48 10.43 7.34 -7.46
CA ARG A 48 10.64 6.21 -6.54
C ARG A 48 11.97 5.48 -6.76
N PRO A 49 12.55 4.90 -5.69
CA PRO A 49 13.71 4.00 -5.82
C PRO A 49 13.40 2.69 -6.59
N VAL A 50 12.12 2.37 -6.81
CA VAL A 50 11.66 1.21 -7.59
C VAL A 50 10.76 1.72 -8.71
N GLU A 51 11.03 1.32 -9.94
CA GLU A 51 10.19 1.60 -11.11
C GLU A 51 8.87 0.81 -11.01
N TYR A 52 7.92 1.32 -10.26
CA TYR A 52 6.55 0.83 -10.35
C TYR A 52 5.92 1.42 -11.62
N SER A 53 5.55 0.60 -12.57
CA SER A 53 4.72 1.04 -13.68
C SER A 53 3.28 1.15 -13.20
N PHE A 54 2.90 2.32 -12.70
CA PHE A 54 1.54 2.56 -12.19
C PHE A 54 0.50 2.18 -13.25
N PRO A 55 -0.58 1.46 -12.89
CA PRO A 55 -1.52 0.94 -13.87
C PRO A 55 -2.16 2.07 -14.71
N ASP A 56 -2.13 1.92 -16.03
CA ASP A 56 -2.83 2.84 -16.96
C ASP A 56 -4.32 2.46 -17.08
N VAL A 57 -5.00 2.44 -15.93
CA VAL A 57 -6.44 2.18 -15.84
C VAL A 57 -7.10 3.21 -14.93
N LYS A 58 -8.35 3.57 -15.21
CA LYS A 58 -9.09 4.50 -14.36
C LYS A 58 -9.58 3.86 -13.08
N THR A 59 -10.05 2.63 -13.18
CA THR A 59 -10.60 1.86 -12.06
C THR A 59 -10.35 0.38 -12.24
N SER A 60 -10.32 -0.35 -11.12
CA SER A 60 -10.32 -1.81 -11.06
C SER A 60 -11.17 -2.30 -9.89
N THR A 61 -11.35 -3.61 -9.79
CA THR A 61 -11.75 -4.25 -8.54
C THR A 61 -10.59 -4.27 -7.55
N GLY A 62 -10.88 -4.51 -6.27
CA GLY A 62 -9.81 -4.65 -5.29
C GLY A 62 -8.96 -5.91 -5.51
N HIS A 63 -9.53 -7.00 -6.03
CA HIS A 63 -8.78 -8.19 -6.44
C HIS A 63 -7.77 -7.89 -7.54
N GLU A 64 -8.16 -7.15 -8.58
CA GLU A 64 -7.24 -6.69 -9.63
C GLU A 64 -6.16 -5.76 -9.07
N CYS A 65 -6.51 -4.90 -8.11
CA CYS A 65 -5.54 -4.05 -7.44
C CYS A 65 -4.49 -4.86 -6.67
N VAL A 66 -4.89 -5.95 -6.00
CA VAL A 66 -3.97 -6.89 -5.36
C VAL A 66 -3.03 -7.54 -6.39
N GLU A 67 -3.53 -7.92 -7.56
CA GLU A 67 -2.69 -8.45 -8.64
C GLU A 67 -1.68 -7.40 -9.17
N TYR A 68 -2.06 -6.11 -9.23
CA TYR A 68 -1.12 -5.02 -9.55
C TYR A 68 -0.03 -4.87 -8.49
N ILE A 69 -0.36 -5.07 -7.22
CA ILE A 69 0.63 -5.08 -6.13
C ILE A 69 1.58 -6.27 -6.30
N TYR A 70 1.08 -7.46 -6.56
CA TYR A 70 1.90 -8.67 -6.77
C TYR A 70 2.78 -8.57 -8.02
N ALA A 71 2.33 -7.83 -9.03
CA ALA A 71 3.12 -7.52 -10.23
C ALA A 71 4.09 -6.34 -10.04
N GLU A 72 4.18 -5.78 -8.84
CA GLU A 72 5.03 -4.61 -8.51
C GLU A 72 4.70 -3.33 -9.30
N HIS A 73 3.45 -3.20 -9.77
CA HIS A 73 2.96 -1.95 -10.35
C HIS A 73 2.58 -0.92 -9.28
N ILE A 74 2.20 -1.38 -8.10
CA ILE A 74 1.83 -0.57 -6.94
C ILE A 74 2.53 -1.14 -5.70
N GLY A 75 3.01 -0.28 -4.80
CA GLY A 75 3.63 -0.74 -3.55
C GLY A 75 2.60 -1.07 -2.46
N TYR A 76 3.04 -1.82 -1.45
CA TYR A 76 2.27 -2.11 -0.23
C TYR A 76 2.38 -0.95 0.78
N PHE A 77 1.98 0.24 0.39
CA PHE A 77 2.03 1.40 1.28
C PHE A 77 0.61 1.83 1.62
N SER A 78 0.18 1.65 2.85
CA SER A 78 -1.17 2.00 3.29
C SER A 78 -1.44 3.50 3.16
N TRP A 79 -0.42 4.34 3.32
CA TRP A 79 -0.49 5.78 3.11
C TRP A 79 -0.62 6.18 1.62
N ALA A 80 -0.34 5.30 0.66
CA ALA A 80 -0.52 5.56 -0.78
C ALA A 80 -1.96 5.26 -1.26
N PHE A 81 -2.90 5.20 -0.32
CA PHE A 81 -4.33 5.03 -0.57
C PHE A 81 -5.17 6.01 0.22
N MET A 82 -6.22 6.52 -0.41
CA MET A 82 -7.35 7.15 0.26
C MET A 82 -8.48 6.14 0.38
N TYR A 83 -9.19 6.14 1.50
CA TYR A 83 -10.21 5.18 1.84
C TYR A 83 -11.56 5.88 2.07
N ASP A 84 -12.66 5.29 1.59
CA ASP A 84 -13.98 5.68 2.08
C ASP A 84 -14.11 5.26 3.56
N ARG A 85 -14.45 6.21 4.43
CA ARG A 85 -14.53 5.96 5.88
C ARG A 85 -15.62 4.94 6.21
N GLN A 86 -16.77 5.01 5.53
CA GLN A 86 -17.88 4.11 5.84
C GLN A 86 -17.53 2.68 5.45
N PHE A 87 -16.87 2.50 4.31
CA PHE A 87 -16.36 1.20 3.88
C PHE A 87 -15.42 0.58 4.93
N LEU A 88 -14.48 1.35 5.48
CA LEU A 88 -13.60 0.84 6.57
C LEU A 88 -14.39 0.45 7.82
N VAL A 89 -15.39 1.25 8.20
CA VAL A 89 -16.22 0.98 9.38
C VAL A 89 -17.05 -0.28 9.19
N ASP A 90 -17.65 -0.46 8.01
CA ASP A 90 -18.51 -1.62 7.71
C ASP A 90 -17.71 -2.94 7.68
N LEU A 91 -16.46 -2.89 7.27
CA LEU A 91 -15.57 -4.06 7.25
C LEU A 91 -15.10 -4.49 8.64
N HIS A 92 -15.20 -3.63 9.65
CA HIS A 92 -14.62 -3.86 10.98
C HIS A 92 -13.13 -4.29 10.96
N ILE A 93 -12.40 -3.93 9.89
CA ILE A 93 -10.98 -4.23 9.75
C ILE A 93 -10.18 -3.13 10.44
N LEU A 94 -9.48 -3.53 11.49
CA LEU A 94 -8.53 -2.64 12.17
C LEU A 94 -7.13 -2.80 11.59
N TYR A 95 -6.35 -1.71 11.70
CA TYR A 95 -4.94 -1.75 11.35
C TYR A 95 -4.22 -2.80 12.23
N PRO A 96 -3.37 -3.67 11.66
CA PRO A 96 -2.75 -4.76 12.40
C PRO A 96 -1.90 -4.25 13.56
N GLN A 97 -2.23 -4.67 14.78
CA GLN A 97 -1.45 -4.36 15.98
C GLN A 97 -0.48 -5.50 16.30
N GLY A 98 0.71 -5.15 16.81
CA GLY A 98 1.75 -6.13 17.17
C GLY A 98 2.56 -6.67 15.99
N PHE A 99 2.39 -6.07 14.81
CA PHE A 99 3.22 -6.32 13.64
C PHE A 99 4.17 -5.14 13.43
N ALA A 100 5.45 -5.38 13.25
CA ALA A 100 6.47 -4.35 13.09
C ALA A 100 7.05 -4.29 11.67
N LEU A 101 6.64 -5.20 10.79
CA LEU A 101 7.05 -5.24 9.39
C LEU A 101 5.97 -5.96 8.56
N LEU A 102 5.71 -5.44 7.35
CA LEU A 102 4.68 -5.92 6.42
C LEU A 102 3.23 -5.80 6.96
N GLU A 103 3.01 -4.98 7.98
CA GLU A 103 1.68 -4.66 8.51
C GLU A 103 0.82 -3.97 7.44
N ASP A 104 1.42 -3.07 6.66
CA ASP A 104 0.79 -2.41 5.50
C ASP A 104 0.32 -3.43 4.46
N ALA A 105 1.18 -4.39 4.12
CA ALA A 105 0.85 -5.45 3.18
C ALA A 105 -0.33 -6.29 3.69
N LEU A 106 -0.32 -6.65 4.97
CA LEU A 106 -1.40 -7.41 5.59
C LEU A 106 -2.71 -6.61 5.62
N PHE A 107 -2.64 -5.33 5.99
CA PHE A 107 -3.79 -4.44 6.01
C PHE A 107 -4.42 -4.28 4.62
N LEU A 108 -3.60 -3.97 3.62
CA LEU A 108 -4.06 -3.80 2.23
C LEU A 108 -4.64 -5.09 1.65
N ASN A 109 -4.02 -6.25 1.90
CA ASN A 109 -4.57 -7.53 1.47
C ASN A 109 -5.96 -7.79 2.04
N LYS A 110 -6.21 -7.48 3.32
CA LYS A 110 -7.52 -7.66 3.94
C LYS A 110 -8.58 -6.74 3.34
N ILE A 111 -8.26 -5.47 3.12
CA ILE A 111 -9.23 -4.47 2.68
C ILE A 111 -9.51 -4.59 1.18
N LEU A 112 -8.47 -4.70 0.36
CA LEU A 112 -8.63 -4.72 -1.10
C LEU A 112 -9.50 -5.89 -1.55
N ARG A 113 -9.38 -7.05 -0.92
CA ARG A 113 -10.21 -8.22 -1.25
C ARG A 113 -11.71 -8.02 -1.01
N GLN A 114 -12.07 -7.06 -0.17
CA GLN A 114 -13.45 -6.67 0.07
C GLN A 114 -13.86 -5.43 -0.73
N CYS A 115 -12.93 -4.80 -1.43
CA CYS A 115 -13.15 -3.58 -2.17
C CYS A 115 -13.71 -3.88 -3.57
N SER A 116 -14.89 -3.36 -3.87
CA SER A 116 -15.52 -3.53 -5.18
C SER A 116 -14.95 -2.60 -6.24
N ARG A 117 -14.39 -1.43 -5.82
CA ARG A 117 -13.87 -0.43 -6.77
C ARG A 117 -12.73 0.37 -6.18
N VAL A 118 -11.57 0.29 -6.85
CA VAL A 118 -10.39 1.13 -6.64
C VAL A 118 -10.24 2.06 -7.84
N ALA A 119 -9.99 3.35 -7.61
CA ALA A 119 -9.61 4.32 -8.65
C ALA A 119 -8.11 4.63 -8.54
N TYR A 120 -7.53 5.23 -9.60
CA TYR A 120 -6.10 5.44 -9.69
C TYR A 120 -5.77 6.88 -10.08
N VAL A 121 -4.75 7.46 -9.42
CA VAL A 121 -4.16 8.76 -9.72
C VAL A 121 -2.67 8.58 -9.96
N SER A 122 -2.23 8.67 -11.21
CA SER A 122 -0.83 8.51 -11.61
C SER A 122 0.04 9.69 -11.18
N LYS A 123 -0.54 10.88 -11.02
CA LYS A 123 0.17 12.07 -10.51
C LYS A 123 0.64 11.83 -9.08
N PRO A 124 1.88 12.19 -8.71
CA PRO A 124 2.32 12.18 -7.33
C PRO A 124 1.42 13.05 -6.45
N CYS A 125 0.93 12.47 -5.35
CA CYS A 125 0.06 13.13 -4.37
C CYS A 125 0.70 13.22 -2.98
N TYR A 126 1.79 12.50 -2.77
CA TYR A 126 2.44 12.34 -1.48
C TYR A 126 3.94 12.50 -1.65
N ARG A 127 4.62 13.05 -0.64
CA ARG A 127 6.07 13.18 -0.57
C ARG A 127 6.60 12.32 0.56
N TYR A 128 7.19 11.20 0.19
CA TYR A 128 7.85 10.28 1.10
C TYR A 128 9.26 10.77 1.41
N ARG A 129 9.58 10.99 2.69
CA ARG A 129 10.90 11.45 3.14
C ARG A 129 11.77 10.28 3.54
N ILE A 130 12.96 10.18 2.94
CA ILE A 130 13.99 9.25 3.41
C ILE A 130 14.70 9.89 4.61
N THR A 131 14.55 9.27 5.79
CA THR A 131 15.22 9.69 7.02
C THR A 131 16.29 8.68 7.42
N GLU A 132 17.40 9.17 7.99
CA GLU A 132 18.39 8.30 8.61
C GLU A 132 17.78 7.67 9.87
N GLY A 133 17.85 6.33 9.97
CA GLY A 133 17.33 5.59 11.13
C GLY A 133 15.83 5.25 11.06
N SER A 134 15.21 5.32 9.88
CA SER A 134 13.85 4.83 9.64
C SER A 134 13.62 3.43 10.24
N LEU A 135 12.44 3.22 10.80
CA LEU A 135 12.06 1.93 11.40
C LEU A 135 12.17 0.76 10.42
N SER A 136 11.87 1.00 9.14
CA SER A 136 12.00 -0.01 8.07
C SER A 136 13.43 -0.51 7.83
N LYS A 137 14.45 0.23 8.30
CA LYS A 137 15.88 -0.15 8.22
C LYS A 137 16.39 -0.86 9.47
N ARG A 138 15.58 -1.01 10.52
CA ARG A 138 15.98 -1.65 11.76
C ARG A 138 15.68 -3.14 11.71
N THR A 139 16.68 -3.93 11.34
CA THR A 139 16.57 -5.39 11.38
C THR A 139 16.83 -5.90 12.80
N SER A 140 15.88 -6.61 13.37
CA SER A 140 15.98 -7.33 14.63
C SER A 140 15.27 -8.67 14.51
N LEU A 141 15.61 -9.64 15.37
CA LEU A 141 14.92 -10.93 15.38
C LEU A 141 13.39 -10.77 15.58
N ALA A 142 12.99 -9.81 16.40
CA ALA A 142 11.56 -9.51 16.62
C ALA A 142 10.89 -8.95 15.35
N THR A 143 11.59 -8.11 14.59
CA THR A 143 11.08 -7.55 13.32
C THR A 143 10.95 -8.66 12.27
N VAL A 144 11.94 -9.55 12.18
CA VAL A 144 11.92 -10.72 11.28
C VAL A 144 10.75 -11.66 11.63
N ASP A 145 10.58 -12.01 12.90
CA ASP A 145 9.46 -12.85 13.37
C ASP A 145 8.11 -12.21 13.04
N SER A 146 8.00 -10.89 13.22
CA SER A 146 6.81 -10.13 12.84
C SER A 146 6.52 -10.21 11.35
N ALA A 147 7.55 -10.08 10.50
CA ALA A 147 7.40 -10.20 9.05
C ALA A 147 6.90 -11.59 8.63
N PHE A 148 7.45 -12.65 9.22
CA PHE A 148 6.97 -14.02 8.97
C PHE A 148 5.52 -14.23 9.39
N LYS A 149 5.08 -13.67 10.50
CA LYS A 149 3.68 -13.69 10.91
C LYS A 149 2.78 -12.98 9.92
N SER A 150 3.18 -11.79 9.45
CA SER A 150 2.45 -11.04 8.41
C SER A 150 2.34 -11.87 7.13
N LEU A 151 3.44 -12.43 6.64
CA LEU A 151 3.45 -13.26 5.43
C LEU A 151 2.59 -14.52 5.57
N SER A 152 2.66 -15.21 6.70
CA SER A 152 1.83 -16.40 6.94
C SER A 152 0.34 -16.07 6.89
N GLU A 153 -0.06 -14.93 7.44
CA GLU A 153 -1.45 -14.49 7.40
C GLU A 153 -1.87 -14.06 5.99
N ILE A 154 -1.02 -13.35 5.23
CA ILE A 154 -1.25 -13.00 3.82
C ILE A 154 -1.41 -14.27 2.99
N GLN A 155 -0.54 -15.27 3.17
CA GLN A 155 -0.64 -16.56 2.49
C GLN A 155 -1.96 -17.29 2.81
N ARG A 156 -2.35 -17.33 4.09
CA ARG A 156 -3.61 -17.93 4.51
C ARG A 156 -4.81 -17.28 3.82
N ILE A 157 -4.82 -15.95 3.75
CA ILE A 157 -5.88 -15.18 3.07
C ILE A 157 -5.89 -15.49 1.57
N ALA A 158 -4.75 -15.45 0.90
CA ALA A 158 -4.64 -15.70 -0.53
C ALA A 158 -5.05 -17.14 -0.90
N HIS A 159 -4.60 -18.13 -0.15
CA HIS A 159 -4.94 -19.53 -0.41
C HIS A 159 -6.42 -19.84 -0.20
N SER A 160 -7.11 -19.16 0.72
CA SER A 160 -8.55 -19.33 0.90
C SER A 160 -9.39 -18.88 -0.30
N GLU A 161 -8.81 -18.07 -1.20
CA GLU A 161 -9.48 -17.53 -2.39
C GLU A 161 -8.89 -18.07 -3.72
N GLY A 162 -7.92 -18.99 -3.65
CA GLY A 162 -7.18 -19.49 -4.81
C GLY A 162 -6.02 -18.56 -5.18
N SER A 163 -4.81 -18.89 -4.74
CA SER A 163 -3.59 -18.11 -5.04
C SER A 163 -3.23 -18.17 -6.53
N SER A 164 -2.69 -17.06 -7.05
CA SER A 164 -2.14 -17.00 -8.41
C SER A 164 -0.63 -17.28 -8.42
N ILE A 165 -0.08 -17.65 -9.59
CA ILE A 165 1.37 -17.80 -9.78
C ILE A 165 2.10 -16.50 -9.45
N ARG A 166 1.49 -15.33 -9.71
CA ARG A 166 2.06 -14.02 -9.37
C ARG A 166 2.17 -13.84 -7.86
N PHE A 167 1.17 -14.30 -7.12
CA PHE A 167 1.22 -14.31 -5.66
C PHE A 167 2.39 -15.15 -5.15
N ASP A 168 2.55 -16.38 -5.64
CA ASP A 168 3.62 -17.27 -5.18
C ASP A 168 5.00 -16.67 -5.47
N ALA A 169 5.21 -16.10 -6.66
CA ALA A 169 6.44 -15.41 -7.01
C ALA A 169 6.69 -14.18 -6.12
N HIS A 170 5.65 -13.41 -5.81
CA HIS A 170 5.74 -12.25 -4.95
C HIS A 170 6.09 -12.62 -3.50
N ILE A 171 5.48 -13.67 -2.96
CA ILE A 171 5.80 -14.19 -1.62
C ILE A 171 7.27 -14.61 -1.54
N VAL A 172 7.81 -15.28 -2.54
CA VAL A 172 9.25 -15.63 -2.58
C VAL A 172 10.13 -14.37 -2.51
N ARG A 173 9.77 -13.31 -3.24
CA ARG A 173 10.52 -12.02 -3.17
C ARG A 173 10.45 -11.38 -1.80
N LEU A 174 9.28 -11.38 -1.15
CA LEU A 174 9.13 -10.86 0.21
C LEU A 174 9.97 -11.66 1.22
N TYR A 175 10.03 -12.99 1.09
CA TYR A 175 10.93 -13.81 1.91
C TYR A 175 12.39 -13.42 1.67
N LEU A 176 12.83 -13.29 0.41
CA LEU A 176 14.20 -12.87 0.10
C LEU A 176 14.52 -11.48 0.67
N TYR A 177 13.59 -10.54 0.58
CA TYR A 177 13.75 -9.19 1.16
C TYR A 177 13.97 -9.21 2.68
N ILE A 178 13.35 -10.14 3.41
CA ILE A 178 13.53 -10.27 4.87
C ILE A 178 14.93 -10.80 5.23
N TYR A 179 15.54 -11.58 4.33
CA TYR A 179 16.85 -12.18 4.58
C TYR A 179 18.04 -11.36 4.07
N THR A 180 17.83 -10.29 3.32
CA THR A 180 18.88 -9.39 2.82
C THR A 180 18.95 -8.08 3.61
#